data_0384f80ed67948a1c8d4fc2cff14ac5f
#
_entry.id   0384f80ed67948a1c8d4fc2cff14ac5f
#
_cell.length_a   1.000
_cell.length_b   1.000
_cell.length_c   1.000
_cell.angle_alpha   90.00
_cell.angle_beta   90.00
_cell.angle_gamma   90.00
#
_symmetry.space_group_name_H-M   'P 1'
#
loop_
_entity.id
_entity.type
_entity.pdbx_description
1 polymer ?
#
loop_
_entity_poly.entity_id
_entity_poly.type
_entity_poly.pdbx_seq_one_letter_code
_entity_poly.pdbx_strand_id
1 'polypeptide(L)' 'SEGLAVFFEGEKCGYINKEGNVVLPAKYDAATAFENGRAKVKEFGKWSTIDTEGNTLWSK' A
#
# COMPACT_ATOMS: atom_id res chain seq x y z
N SER A 1 -1.01 2.15 -10.42
CA SER A 1 -0.04 1.51 -11.26
C SER A 1 0.07 0.02 -10.92
N GLU A 2 0.41 -0.77 -11.92
CA GLU A 2 0.51 -2.22 -11.81
C GLU A 2 -0.79 -2.85 -11.33
N GLY A 3 -1.91 -2.23 -11.71
CA GLY A 3 -3.20 -2.77 -11.38
C GLY A 3 -3.68 -2.45 -9.98
N LEU A 4 -2.91 -1.69 -9.21
CA LEU A 4 -3.27 -1.33 -7.85
C LEU A 4 -3.26 0.18 -7.70
N ALA A 5 -4.20 0.67 -6.90
CA ALA A 5 -4.32 2.10 -6.64
C ALA A 5 -4.46 2.30 -5.15
N VAL A 6 -3.95 3.43 -4.68
CA VAL A 6 -4.09 3.80 -3.27
C VAL A 6 -5.52 4.30 -3.06
N PHE A 7 -6.13 3.86 -1.98
CA PHE A 7 -7.40 4.42 -1.56
C PHE A 7 -7.29 4.86 -0.11
N PHE A 8 -8.18 5.77 0.26
CA PHE A 8 -8.16 6.34 1.61
C PHE A 8 -9.45 6.01 2.33
N GLU A 9 -9.32 5.68 3.59
CA GLU A 9 -10.47 5.46 4.45
C GLU A 9 -10.15 6.10 5.79
N GLY A 10 -10.87 7.18 6.09
CA GLY A 10 -10.53 7.95 7.27
C GLY A 10 -9.14 8.53 7.14
N GLU A 11 -8.28 8.24 8.08
CA GLU A 11 -6.91 8.73 8.06
C GLU A 11 -5.91 7.69 7.60
N LYS A 12 -6.41 6.57 7.06
CA LYS A 12 -5.54 5.47 6.66
C LYS A 12 -5.63 5.22 5.18
N CYS A 13 -4.64 4.54 4.65
CA CYS A 13 -4.53 4.23 3.23
C CYS A 13 -4.43 2.72 3.03
N GLY A 14 -4.95 2.27 1.91
CA GLY A 14 -4.80 0.89 1.48
C GLY A 14 -4.72 0.85 -0.02
N TYR A 15 -4.87 -0.34 -0.58
CA TYR A 15 -4.78 -0.52 -2.03
C TYR A 15 -5.97 -1.31 -2.53
N ILE A 16 -6.48 -0.89 -3.69
CA ILE A 16 -7.55 -1.61 -4.38
C ILE A 16 -7.06 -1.96 -5.77
N ASN A 17 -7.67 -2.99 -6.36
CA ASN A 17 -7.31 -3.38 -7.72
C ASN A 17 -8.22 -2.69 -8.71
N LYS A 18 -8.04 -3.00 -10.00
CA LYS A 18 -8.81 -2.36 -11.06
C LYS A 18 -10.29 -2.65 -10.97
N GLU A 19 -10.65 -3.72 -10.31
CA GLU A 19 -12.04 -4.14 -10.19
C GLU A 19 -12.72 -3.52 -8.98
N GLY A 20 -11.97 -2.73 -8.22
CA GLY A 20 -12.52 -2.07 -7.04
C GLY A 20 -12.48 -2.91 -5.79
N ASN A 21 -11.82 -4.06 -5.82
CA ASN A 21 -11.70 -4.92 -4.65
C ASN A 21 -10.51 -4.52 -3.81
N VAL A 22 -10.69 -4.54 -2.49
CA VAL A 22 -9.63 -4.20 -1.57
C VAL A 22 -8.61 -5.34 -1.56
N VAL A 23 -7.38 -5.02 -1.95
CA VAL A 23 -6.28 -5.96 -1.92
C VAL A 23 -5.55 -5.86 -0.58
N LEU A 24 -5.29 -4.64 -0.16
CA LEU A 24 -4.65 -4.37 1.12
C LEU A 24 -5.54 -3.39 1.88
N PRO A 25 -5.93 -3.74 3.11
CA PRO A 25 -6.84 -2.88 3.86
C PRO A 25 -6.19 -1.55 4.24
N ALA A 26 -7.02 -0.57 4.57
CA ALA A 26 -6.54 0.76 4.94
C ALA A 26 -5.96 0.70 6.35
N LYS A 27 -4.67 0.47 6.42
CA LYS A 27 -3.97 0.40 7.70
C LYS A 27 -2.68 1.20 7.72
N TYR A 28 -2.34 1.85 6.61
CA TYR A 28 -1.09 2.58 6.51
C TYR A 28 -1.37 4.06 6.68
N ASP A 29 -0.45 4.75 7.34
CA ASP A 29 -0.57 6.19 7.52
C ASP A 29 -0.30 6.94 6.22
N ALA A 30 0.54 6.37 5.38
CA ALA A 30 0.85 6.94 4.07
C ALA A 30 1.23 5.80 3.14
N ALA A 31 1.08 6.05 1.85
CA ALA A 31 1.37 5.01 0.87
C ALA A 31 1.69 5.68 -0.46
N THR A 32 2.49 5.00 -1.27
CA THR A 32 2.82 5.45 -2.61
C THR A 32 2.25 4.46 -3.62
N ALA A 33 2.20 4.89 -4.88
CA ALA A 33 1.77 3.99 -5.94
C ALA A 33 2.79 2.88 -6.12
N PHE A 34 2.30 1.73 -6.55
CA PHE A 34 3.19 0.61 -6.83
C PHE A 34 4.03 0.90 -8.06
N GLU A 35 5.29 0.50 -7.98
CA GLU A 35 6.24 0.73 -9.05
C GLU A 35 7.21 -0.44 -9.05
N ASN A 36 7.32 -1.13 -10.18
CA ASN A 36 8.20 -2.30 -10.30
C ASN A 36 7.86 -3.37 -9.26
N GLY A 37 6.58 -3.53 -8.97
CA GLY A 37 6.12 -4.54 -8.04
C GLY A 37 6.29 -4.18 -6.58
N ARG A 38 6.62 -2.92 -6.29
CA ARG A 38 6.88 -2.50 -4.92
C ARG A 38 6.24 -1.15 -4.65
N ALA A 39 5.90 -0.92 -3.39
CA ALA A 39 5.40 0.37 -2.95
C ALA A 39 5.96 0.65 -1.58
N LYS A 40 5.99 1.92 -1.21
CA LYS A 40 6.42 2.33 0.11
C LYS A 40 5.21 2.74 0.91
N VAL A 41 5.13 2.25 2.14
CA VAL A 41 4.04 2.57 3.02
C VAL A 41 4.61 3.01 4.35
N LYS A 42 3.85 3.85 5.05
CA LYS A 42 4.24 4.31 6.37
C LYS A 42 3.27 3.74 7.37
N GLU A 43 3.79 3.09 8.38
CA GLU A 43 2.98 2.46 9.41
C GLU A 43 3.65 2.68 10.76
N PHE A 44 2.88 3.22 11.70
CA PHE A 44 3.39 3.51 13.04
C PHE A 44 4.64 4.39 13.00
N GLY A 45 4.65 5.36 12.08
CA GLY A 45 5.76 6.28 11.97
C GLY A 45 6.98 5.74 11.27
N LYS A 46 6.91 4.53 10.70
CA LYS A 46 8.05 3.92 10.03
C LYS A 46 7.69 3.57 8.60
N TRP A 47 8.62 3.80 7.69
CA TRP A 47 8.45 3.47 6.30
C TRP A 47 8.88 2.04 6.03
N SER A 48 8.13 1.38 5.17
CA SER A 48 8.41 0.00 4.77
C SER A 48 8.21 -0.12 3.28
N THR A 49 8.89 -1.08 2.65
CA THR A 49 8.66 -1.43 1.26
C THR A 49 7.89 -2.73 1.24
N ILE A 50 6.79 -2.77 0.48
CA ILE A 50 5.95 -3.96 0.39
C ILE A 50 5.81 -4.36 -1.07
N ASP A 51 5.45 -5.62 -1.30
CA ASP A 51 5.15 -6.11 -2.65
C ASP A 51 3.65 -6.03 -2.90
N THR A 52 3.22 -6.53 -4.07
CA THR A 52 1.82 -6.43 -4.46
C THR A 52 0.90 -7.29 -3.61
N GLU A 53 1.46 -8.18 -2.80
CA GLU A 53 0.67 -9.01 -1.90
C GLU A 53 0.69 -8.50 -0.47
N GLY A 54 1.36 -7.37 -0.26
CA GLY A 54 1.41 -6.78 1.06
C GLY A 54 2.51 -7.32 1.96
N ASN A 55 3.38 -8.18 1.42
CA ASN A 55 4.50 -8.69 2.19
C ASN A 55 5.56 -7.62 2.35
N THR A 56 6.08 -7.48 3.56
CA THR A 56 7.11 -6.49 3.83
C THR A 56 8.44 -7.01 3.28
N LEU A 57 8.99 -6.27 2.32
CA LEU A 57 10.28 -6.63 1.73
C LEU A 57 11.41 -5.97 2.49
N TRP A 58 11.16 -4.78 3.04
CA TRP A 58 12.18 -4.01 3.74
C TRP A 58 11.47 -3.03 4.66
N SER A 59 11.97 -2.89 5.86
CA SER A 59 11.42 -1.91 6.79
C SER A 59 12.57 -1.27 7.55
N LYS A 60 12.32 -0.01 7.93
CA LYS A 60 13.33 0.77 8.62
C LYS A 60 13.00 0.93 10.09
#